data_516b52d5bed26318f2523084300033d5
#
_entry.id   516b52d5bed26318f2523084300033d5
#
_cell.length_a   1.000
_cell.length_b   1.000
_cell.length_c   1.000
_cell.angle_alpha   90.00
_cell.angle_beta   90.00
_cell.angle_gamma   90.00
#
_symmetry.space_group_name_H-M   'P 1'
#
loop_
_entity.id
_entity.type
_entity.pdbx_description
1 polymer ?
#
loop_
_entity_poly.entity_id
_entity_poly.type
_entity_poly.pdbx_seq_one_letter_code
_entity_poly.pdbx_strand_id
1 'polypeptide(L)'
;MNDMIFLKGMKFYGYHGALTAENEIGQIFLVDVTLKVDLTKAGQTDNVKDTVHYGEVFEDVKDIVEGPPCNLIEHLAERIAKRINSHYNRVMETKVKITKESPPIPGHYDGVGIEIVRENC
;
A
#
# COMPACT_ATOMS: atom_id res chain seq x y z
N MET A 1 -6.43 -9.57 19.12
CA MET A 1 -6.32 -8.11 19.05
C MET A 1 -6.70 -7.63 17.67
N ASN A 2 -7.57 -6.61 17.59
CA ASN A 2 -8.21 -6.20 16.32
C ASN A 2 -7.96 -4.71 15.96
N ASP A 3 -6.97 -4.10 16.59
CA ASP A 3 -6.69 -2.69 16.33
C ASP A 3 -5.95 -2.53 15.00
N MET A 4 -6.29 -1.49 14.26
CA MET A 4 -5.72 -1.25 12.93
C MET A 4 -5.49 0.23 12.69
N ILE A 5 -4.43 0.53 11.98
CA ILE A 5 -4.22 1.83 11.35
C ILE A 5 -4.44 1.61 9.86
N PHE A 6 -5.17 2.49 9.21
CA PHE A 6 -5.37 2.36 7.77
C PHE A 6 -5.14 3.68 7.05
N LEU A 7 -4.58 3.57 5.84
CA LEU A 7 -4.46 4.66 4.89
C LEU A 7 -5.30 4.26 3.68
N LYS A 8 -6.35 5.01 3.44
CA LYS A 8 -7.37 4.64 2.46
C LYS A 8 -7.38 5.62 1.29
N GLY A 9 -7.44 5.08 0.09
CA GLY A 9 -7.63 5.89 -1.11
C GLY A 9 -6.41 6.72 -1.50
N MET A 10 -5.20 6.24 -1.25
CA MET A 10 -4.00 6.92 -1.71
C MET A 10 -3.90 6.79 -3.23
N LYS A 11 -3.73 7.92 -3.92
CA LYS A 11 -3.60 7.94 -5.37
C LYS A 11 -2.22 8.39 -5.78
N PHE A 12 -1.58 7.58 -6.63
CA PHE A 12 -0.25 7.89 -7.16
C PHE A 12 -0.23 7.60 -8.65
N TYR A 13 0.51 8.39 -9.40
CA TYR A 13 0.73 8.11 -10.81
C TYR A 13 1.97 7.22 -10.95
N GLY A 14 1.83 6.12 -11.68
CA GLY A 14 2.92 5.19 -11.85
C GLY A 14 2.87 4.50 -13.22
N TYR A 15 3.89 3.69 -13.51
CA TYR A 15 4.10 3.08 -14.82
C TYR A 15 4.18 1.56 -14.73
N HIS A 16 3.54 0.99 -13.72
CA HIS A 16 3.55 -0.46 -13.46
C HIS A 16 2.57 -1.18 -14.38
N GLY A 17 2.97 -2.31 -14.90
CA GLY A 17 2.15 -3.15 -15.74
C GLY A 17 2.98 -4.02 -16.67
N ALA A 18 2.36 -5.09 -17.18
CA ALA A 18 3.02 -6.05 -18.04
C ALA A 18 3.06 -5.59 -19.52
N LEU A 19 2.21 -4.64 -19.90
CA LEU A 19 2.15 -4.15 -21.29
C LEU A 19 3.03 -2.92 -21.48
N THR A 20 3.66 -2.82 -22.64
CA THR A 20 4.51 -1.69 -23.00
C THR A 20 3.77 -0.35 -22.88
N ALA A 21 2.51 -0.31 -23.30
CA ALA A 21 1.69 0.90 -23.24
C ALA A 21 1.50 1.38 -21.79
N GLU A 22 1.36 0.46 -20.84
CA GLU A 22 1.25 0.81 -19.42
C GLU A 22 2.54 1.45 -18.90
N ASN A 23 3.69 0.97 -19.37
CA ASN A 23 4.99 1.47 -18.96
C ASN A 23 5.35 2.83 -19.58
N GLU A 24 4.76 3.15 -20.72
CA GLU A 24 5.02 4.41 -21.43
C GLU A 24 4.07 5.53 -21.02
N ILE A 25 2.79 5.22 -20.89
CA ILE A 25 1.73 6.20 -20.62
C ILE A 25 1.52 6.38 -19.13
N GLY A 26 1.58 5.28 -18.38
CA GLY A 26 1.28 5.27 -16.95
C GLY A 26 -0.20 5.41 -16.64
N GLN A 27 -0.53 5.39 -15.37
CA GLN A 27 -1.91 5.56 -14.91
C GLN A 27 -1.95 5.85 -13.41
N ILE A 28 -3.11 6.20 -12.90
CA ILE A 28 -3.34 6.34 -11.45
C ILE A 28 -3.48 4.96 -10.83
N PHE A 29 -2.72 4.74 -9.75
CA PHE A 29 -2.85 3.56 -8.90
C PHE A 29 -3.48 3.99 -7.58
N LEU A 30 -4.54 3.30 -7.20
CA LEU A 30 -5.22 3.52 -5.93
C LEU A 30 -4.69 2.49 -4.94
N VAL A 31 -4.15 2.96 -3.82
CA VAL A 31 -3.54 2.08 -2.83
C VAL A 31 -4.22 2.25 -1.48
N ASP A 32 -4.65 1.14 -0.89
CA ASP A 32 -5.17 1.09 0.46
C ASP A 32 -4.24 0.20 1.29
N VAL A 33 -3.83 0.68 2.44
CA VAL A 33 -2.96 -0.06 3.35
C VAL A 33 -3.64 -0.14 4.71
N THR A 34 -3.67 -1.34 5.27
CA THR A 34 -4.18 -1.58 6.62
C THR A 34 -3.10 -2.27 7.43
N LEU A 35 -2.75 -1.67 8.56
CA LEU A 35 -1.71 -2.15 9.46
C LEU A 35 -2.35 -2.66 10.75
N LYS A 36 -2.06 -3.90 11.11
CA LYS A 36 -2.49 -4.46 12.38
C LYS A 36 -1.48 -4.04 13.44
N VAL A 37 -1.90 -3.18 14.36
CA VAL A 37 -1.05 -2.58 15.39
C VAL A 37 -1.84 -2.49 16.67
N ASP A 38 -1.22 -2.86 17.80
CA ASP A 38 -1.83 -2.64 19.11
C ASP A 38 -1.82 -1.14 19.43
N LEU A 39 -2.99 -0.54 19.52
CA LEU A 39 -3.16 0.89 19.76
C LEU A 39 -3.51 1.22 21.22
N THR A 40 -3.48 0.22 22.12
CA THR A 40 -3.86 0.39 23.52
C THR A 40 -2.99 1.43 24.22
N LYS A 41 -1.67 1.29 24.09
CA LYS A 41 -0.73 2.19 24.75
C LYS A 41 -0.86 3.62 24.22
N ALA A 42 -0.89 3.78 22.90
CA ALA A 42 -1.04 5.11 22.31
C ALA A 42 -2.36 5.78 22.72
N GLY A 43 -3.42 5.00 22.82
CA GLY A 43 -4.73 5.49 23.29
C GLY A 43 -4.71 5.97 24.74
N GLN A 44 -3.84 5.39 25.57
CA GLN A 44 -3.71 5.77 26.97
C GLN A 44 -2.74 6.92 27.19
N THR A 45 -1.62 6.94 26.48
CA THR A 45 -0.52 7.88 26.73
C THR A 45 -0.64 9.17 25.92
N ASP A 46 -1.37 9.14 24.81
CA ASP A 46 -1.44 10.25 23.86
C ASP A 46 -0.06 10.65 23.32
N ASN A 47 0.85 9.67 23.20
CA ASN A 47 2.22 9.88 22.74
C ASN A 47 2.45 9.24 21.38
N VAL A 48 2.86 10.03 20.41
CA VAL A 48 3.14 9.58 19.04
C VAL A 48 4.21 8.48 18.98
N LYS A 49 5.08 8.40 19.96
CA LYS A 49 6.12 7.36 20.05
C LYS A 49 5.55 5.98 20.35
N ASP A 50 4.31 5.90 20.80
CA ASP A 50 3.66 4.62 21.15
C ASP A 50 2.81 4.06 20.02
N THR A 51 2.90 4.63 18.84
CA THR A 51 2.15 4.19 17.67
C THR A 51 3.04 4.18 16.42
N VAL A 52 2.45 3.93 15.25
CA VAL A 52 3.10 4.04 13.96
C VAL A 52 2.72 5.38 13.34
N HIS A 53 3.71 6.11 12.85
CA HIS A 53 3.49 7.41 12.21
C HIS A 53 2.99 7.18 10.77
N TYR A 54 1.69 7.31 10.55
CA TYR A 54 1.08 7.01 9.24
C TYR A 54 1.58 7.94 8.13
N GLY A 55 2.04 9.15 8.45
CA GLY A 55 2.66 10.04 7.46
C GLY A 55 3.94 9.46 6.86
N GLU A 56 4.73 8.76 7.68
CA GLU A 56 5.94 8.07 7.20
C GLU A 56 5.56 6.87 6.34
N VAL A 57 4.50 6.14 6.73
CA VAL A 57 3.97 5.04 5.93
C VAL A 57 3.52 5.54 4.56
N PHE A 58 2.83 6.67 4.52
CA PHE A 58 2.42 7.30 3.26
C PHE A 58 3.63 7.56 2.35
N GLU A 59 4.70 8.12 2.91
CA GLU A 59 5.91 8.41 2.13
C GLU A 59 6.58 7.13 1.63
N ASP A 60 6.59 6.05 2.42
CA ASP A 60 7.11 4.76 1.98
C ASP A 60 6.33 4.22 0.79
N VAL A 61 4.99 4.30 0.84
CA VAL A 61 4.14 3.84 -0.25
C VAL A 61 4.37 4.68 -1.51
N LYS A 62 4.39 5.99 -1.35
CA LYS A 62 4.64 6.92 -2.45
C LYS A 62 5.96 6.63 -3.14
N ASP A 63 7.01 6.45 -2.36
CA ASP A 63 8.35 6.18 -2.86
C ASP A 63 8.40 4.93 -3.75
N ILE A 64 7.67 3.89 -3.36
CA ILE A 64 7.62 2.64 -4.11
C ILE A 64 6.75 2.77 -5.35
N VAL A 65 5.56 3.33 -5.23
CA VAL A 65 4.62 3.42 -6.36
C VAL A 65 5.13 4.38 -7.43
N GLU A 66 5.74 5.49 -7.05
CA GLU A 66 6.30 6.47 -7.98
C GLU A 66 7.72 6.13 -8.43
N GLY A 67 8.29 5.06 -7.90
CA GLY A 67 9.64 4.60 -8.22
C GLY A 67 9.70 3.73 -9.48
N PRO A 68 10.78 2.94 -9.63
CA PRO A 68 10.95 2.09 -10.81
C PRO A 68 9.77 1.15 -11.02
N PRO A 69 9.33 0.96 -12.27
CA PRO A 69 8.15 0.16 -12.56
C PRO A 69 8.38 -1.34 -12.36
N CYS A 70 7.31 -2.05 -11.99
CA CYS A 70 7.24 -3.50 -12.00
C CYS A 70 6.20 -3.97 -13.00
N ASN A 71 6.29 -5.25 -13.41
CA ASN A 71 5.36 -5.82 -14.37
C ASN A 71 3.98 -6.11 -13.78
N LEU A 72 3.93 -6.47 -12.50
CA LEU A 72 2.70 -6.91 -11.84
C LEU A 72 2.42 -6.06 -10.61
N ILE A 73 1.16 -5.69 -10.41
CA ILE A 73 0.75 -5.00 -9.18
C ILE A 73 0.87 -5.91 -7.95
N GLU A 74 0.83 -7.22 -8.13
CA GLU A 74 1.11 -8.20 -7.07
C GLU A 74 2.53 -7.99 -6.52
N HIS A 75 3.49 -7.80 -7.40
CA HIS A 75 4.87 -7.55 -6.98
C HIS A 75 5.02 -6.17 -6.32
N LEU A 76 4.34 -5.17 -6.85
CA LEU A 76 4.30 -3.84 -6.26
C LEU A 76 3.77 -3.91 -4.82
N ALA A 77 2.69 -4.64 -4.61
CA ALA A 77 2.11 -4.83 -3.29
C ALA A 77 3.07 -5.56 -2.33
N GLU A 78 3.78 -6.58 -2.82
CA GLU A 78 4.79 -7.28 -2.02
C GLU A 78 5.90 -6.31 -1.56
N ARG A 79 6.36 -5.46 -2.44
CA ARG A 79 7.40 -4.48 -2.10
C ARG A 79 6.91 -3.50 -1.05
N ILE A 80 5.67 -3.05 -1.17
CA ILE A 80 5.06 -2.15 -0.18
C ILE A 80 4.97 -2.84 1.19
N ALA A 81 4.41 -4.05 1.23
CA ALA A 81 4.25 -4.80 2.47
C ALA A 81 5.59 -5.08 3.14
N LYS A 82 6.59 -5.46 2.35
CA LYS A 82 7.94 -5.74 2.85
C LYS A 82 8.59 -4.49 3.44
N ARG A 83 8.46 -3.35 2.77
CA ARG A 83 9.00 -2.08 3.26
C ARG A 83 8.38 -1.72 4.61
N ILE A 84 7.06 -1.80 4.70
CA ILE A 84 6.33 -1.46 5.92
C ILE A 84 6.72 -2.41 7.05
N ASN A 85 6.68 -3.72 6.80
CA ASN A 85 7.00 -4.70 7.82
C ASN A 85 8.44 -4.57 8.33
N SER A 86 9.40 -4.19 7.48
CA SER A 86 10.78 -4.02 7.90
C SER A 86 11.06 -2.69 8.59
N HIS A 87 10.30 -1.64 8.28
CA HIS A 87 10.52 -0.31 8.88
C HIS A 87 9.80 -0.12 10.21
N TYR A 88 8.71 -0.84 10.46
CA TYR A 88 7.84 -0.60 11.62
C TYR A 88 7.65 -1.87 12.44
N ASN A 89 8.43 -2.01 13.50
CA ASN A 89 8.39 -3.20 14.37
C ASN A 89 7.05 -3.40 15.07
N ARG A 90 6.29 -2.31 15.27
CA ARG A 90 4.97 -2.40 15.90
C ARG A 90 3.91 -3.01 15.00
N VAL A 91 4.15 -3.03 13.69
CA VAL A 91 3.21 -3.62 12.73
C VAL A 91 3.31 -5.14 12.81
N MET A 92 2.20 -5.78 13.10
CA MET A 92 2.13 -7.25 13.17
C MET A 92 1.73 -7.86 11.85
N GLU A 93 0.99 -7.12 11.04
CA GLU A 93 0.50 -7.60 9.75
C GLU A 93 0.20 -6.40 8.86
N THR A 94 0.56 -6.50 7.59
CA THR A 94 0.27 -5.46 6.60
C THR A 94 -0.64 -6.03 5.51
N LYS A 95 -1.76 -5.35 5.28
CA LYS A 95 -2.66 -5.63 4.16
C LYS A 95 -2.48 -4.51 3.14
N VAL A 96 -2.24 -4.88 1.89
CA VAL A 96 -2.08 -3.94 0.78
C VAL A 96 -3.08 -4.27 -0.31
N LYS A 97 -3.89 -3.28 -0.70
CA LYS A 97 -4.83 -3.39 -1.80
C LYS A 97 -4.43 -2.38 -2.86
N ILE A 98 -4.23 -2.83 -4.09
CA ILE A 98 -3.90 -1.95 -5.21
C ILE A 98 -4.95 -2.11 -6.29
N THR A 99 -5.49 -0.97 -6.75
CA THR A 99 -6.51 -0.92 -7.78
C THR A 99 -6.03 -0.07 -8.95
N LYS A 100 -6.15 -0.61 -10.16
CA LYS A 100 -5.99 0.14 -11.40
C LYS A 100 -7.37 0.61 -11.83
N GLU A 101 -7.59 1.92 -11.90
CA GLU A 101 -8.88 2.46 -12.33
C GLU A 101 -9.05 2.39 -13.84
N SER A 102 -7.95 2.38 -14.60
CA SER A 102 -7.97 2.41 -16.06
C SER A 102 -7.03 1.36 -16.68
N PRO A 103 -7.23 0.06 -16.37
CA PRO A 103 -6.42 -0.98 -17.00
C PRO A 103 -6.81 -1.11 -18.48
N PRO A 104 -5.93 -1.66 -19.33
CA PRO A 104 -6.17 -1.75 -20.78
C PRO A 104 -7.10 -2.93 -21.12
N ILE A 105 -8.28 -2.98 -20.51
CA ILE A 105 -9.32 -3.98 -20.78
C ILE A 105 -10.56 -3.24 -21.24
N PRO A 106 -11.06 -3.50 -22.46
CA PRO A 106 -12.28 -2.83 -22.94
C PRO A 106 -13.50 -3.34 -22.17
N GLY A 107 -14.32 -2.41 -21.65
CA GLY A 107 -15.51 -2.75 -20.88
C GLY A 107 -15.84 -1.68 -19.84
N HIS A 108 -16.87 -1.97 -19.05
CA HIS A 108 -17.32 -1.08 -17.98
C HIS A 108 -17.08 -1.73 -16.61
N TYR A 109 -16.31 -1.07 -15.77
CA TYR A 109 -15.99 -1.52 -14.40
C TYR A 109 -15.42 -0.34 -13.63
N ASP A 110 -15.42 -0.43 -12.30
CA ASP A 110 -14.85 0.63 -11.47
C ASP A 110 -13.34 0.51 -11.35
N GLY A 111 -12.81 -0.68 -11.52
CA GLY A 111 -11.38 -0.91 -11.44
C GLY A 111 -11.06 -2.39 -11.35
N VAL A 112 -9.78 -2.71 -11.45
CA VAL A 112 -9.25 -4.06 -11.32
C VAL A 112 -8.09 -4.01 -10.35
N GLY A 113 -8.02 -4.94 -9.42
CA GLY A 113 -6.95 -4.90 -8.44
C GLY A 113 -6.71 -6.21 -7.74
N ILE A 114 -5.80 -6.15 -6.78
CA ILE A 114 -5.42 -7.28 -5.93
C ILE A 114 -5.33 -6.81 -4.49
N GLU A 115 -5.39 -7.76 -3.58
CA GLU A 115 -5.21 -7.52 -2.17
C GLU A 115 -4.35 -8.64 -1.60
N ILE A 116 -3.32 -8.28 -0.85
CA ILE A 116 -2.46 -9.25 -0.18
C ILE A 116 -2.38 -8.93 1.31
N VAL A 117 -2.10 -9.96 2.10
CA VAL A 117 -1.89 -9.84 3.54
C VAL A 117 -0.56 -10.51 3.87
N ARG A 118 0.32 -9.79 4.58
CA ARG A 118 1.63 -10.31 4.96
C ARG A 118 1.90 -10.09 6.44
N GLU A 119 2.14 -11.19 7.15
CA GLU A 119 2.50 -11.11 8.55
C GLU A 119 3.93 -10.60 8.71
N ASN A 120 4.16 -9.86 9.78
CA ASN A 120 5.49 -9.38 10.15
C ASN A 120 6.05 -10.31 11.23
N CYS A 121 7.02 -11.13 10.85
CA CYS A 121 7.61 -12.12 11.75
C CYS A 121 8.86 -11.59 12.45
#